data_d00b5ee35fcef3e9e5af2c37a2546c2f
#
_entry.id   d00b5ee35fcef3e9e5af2c37a2546c2f
#
_cell.length_a   1.000
_cell.length_b   1.000
_cell.length_c   1.000
_cell.angle_alpha   90.00
_cell.angle_beta   90.00
_cell.angle_gamma   90.00
#
_symmetry.space_group_name_H-M   'P 1'
#
loop_
_entity.id
_entity.type
_entity.pdbx_description
1 polymer ?
#
loop_
_entity_poly.entity_id
_entity_poly.type
_entity_poly.pdbx_seq_one_letter_code
_entity_poly.pdbx_strand_id
1 'polypeptide(L)'
;ETEVLVKVRPPLHTEMGEYKIKLNLTDRNGFAAGNGEITVNVPQYHGVSISAEQIGSEVKIGITNTGNGKDQFKLTKNLEEGLTLYLTETYFEMNAFSSITITALGMETNTSKGYDAGFTVQSIDNENITAEVILEVINIENVDQGSNWIVSIFLATIGMIGIVYFIYQRRIQ
;
A
#
# COMPACT_ATOMS: atom_id res chain seq x y z
N GLU A 1 -23.93 -15.39 -42.48
CA GLU A 1 -23.35 -15.48 -41.12
C GLU A 1 -22.58 -14.19 -40.84
N THR A 2 -22.90 -13.48 -39.76
CA THR A 2 -22.24 -12.21 -39.42
C THR A 2 -21.43 -12.46 -38.15
N GLU A 3 -20.14 -12.24 -38.23
CA GLU A 3 -19.24 -12.31 -37.10
C GLU A 3 -19.16 -10.95 -36.38
N VAL A 4 -19.29 -10.93 -35.06
CA VAL A 4 -19.20 -9.75 -34.23
C VAL A 4 -18.03 -9.90 -33.26
N LEU A 5 -17.00 -9.03 -33.40
CA LEU A 5 -15.87 -9.01 -32.48
C LEU A 5 -16.20 -8.14 -31.27
N VAL A 6 -16.19 -8.74 -30.07
CA VAL A 6 -16.38 -8.03 -28.80
C VAL A 6 -15.05 -7.96 -28.06
N LYS A 7 -14.57 -6.75 -27.79
CA LYS A 7 -13.37 -6.51 -26.99
C LYS A 7 -13.76 -6.14 -25.57
N VAL A 8 -13.41 -6.98 -24.61
CA VAL A 8 -13.64 -6.72 -23.18
C VAL A 8 -12.34 -6.24 -22.54
N ARG A 9 -12.41 -5.14 -21.81
CA ARG A 9 -11.31 -4.62 -20.99
C ARG A 9 -11.83 -4.43 -19.56
N PRO A 10 -11.37 -5.24 -18.60
CA PRO A 10 -11.72 -5.03 -17.19
C PRO A 10 -11.30 -3.63 -16.72
N PRO A 11 -12.07 -2.96 -15.88
CA PRO A 11 -11.66 -1.73 -15.19
C PRO A 11 -10.39 -1.93 -14.36
N LEU A 12 -9.69 -0.83 -14.06
CA LEU A 12 -8.64 -0.83 -13.04
C LEU A 12 -9.26 -1.27 -11.71
N HIS A 13 -8.49 -2.02 -10.92
CA HIS A 13 -8.93 -2.59 -9.64
C HIS A 13 -10.06 -3.63 -9.76
N THR A 14 -10.15 -4.34 -10.90
CA THR A 14 -11.01 -5.51 -10.98
C THR A 14 -10.38 -6.65 -10.18
N GLU A 15 -11.14 -7.18 -9.21
CA GLU A 15 -10.70 -8.34 -8.43
C GLU A 15 -10.51 -9.58 -9.32
N MET A 16 -9.69 -10.53 -8.86
CA MET A 16 -9.58 -11.82 -9.52
C MET A 16 -10.91 -12.55 -9.54
N GLY A 17 -11.19 -13.29 -10.59
CA GLY A 17 -12.42 -14.10 -10.66
C GLY A 17 -12.98 -14.28 -12.05
N GLU A 18 -14.07 -15.00 -12.11
CA GLU A 18 -14.82 -15.26 -13.32
C GLU A 18 -16.00 -14.29 -13.42
N TYR A 19 -16.08 -13.56 -14.52
CA TYR A 19 -17.12 -12.58 -14.78
C TYR A 19 -17.94 -12.98 -16.00
N LYS A 20 -19.27 -13.03 -15.84
CA LYS A 20 -20.22 -13.34 -16.91
C LYS A 20 -20.81 -12.05 -17.48
N ILE A 21 -20.59 -11.82 -18.76
CA ILE A 21 -21.09 -10.65 -19.49
C ILE A 21 -22.22 -11.09 -20.40
N LYS A 22 -23.42 -10.58 -20.17
CA LYS A 22 -24.58 -10.82 -21.05
C LYS A 22 -24.55 -9.85 -22.21
N LEU A 23 -24.64 -10.38 -23.42
CA LEU A 23 -24.73 -9.63 -24.66
C LEU A 23 -26.17 -9.67 -25.16
N ASN A 24 -26.75 -8.49 -25.41
CA ASN A 24 -28.06 -8.38 -26.07
C ASN A 24 -27.83 -7.68 -27.43
N LEU A 25 -28.17 -8.35 -28.49
CA LEU A 25 -28.11 -7.82 -29.85
C LEU A 25 -29.50 -7.31 -30.24
N THR A 26 -29.54 -6.08 -30.74
CA THR A 26 -30.77 -5.48 -31.30
C THR A 26 -30.53 -5.10 -32.76
N ASP A 27 -31.60 -5.19 -33.58
CA ASP A 27 -31.56 -4.71 -34.94
C ASP A 27 -31.64 -3.16 -35.00
N ARG A 28 -31.58 -2.60 -36.22
CA ARG A 28 -31.66 -1.14 -36.46
C ARG A 28 -32.97 -0.51 -35.93
N ASN A 29 -34.03 -1.28 -35.76
CA ASN A 29 -35.32 -0.82 -35.28
C ASN A 29 -35.48 -1.03 -33.75
N GLY A 30 -34.44 -1.54 -33.07
CA GLY A 30 -34.44 -1.79 -31.64
C GLY A 30 -35.07 -3.13 -31.21
N PHE A 31 -35.42 -4.01 -32.17
CA PHE A 31 -35.95 -5.35 -31.85
C PHE A 31 -34.80 -6.30 -31.48
N ALA A 32 -35.06 -7.18 -30.51
CA ALA A 32 -34.11 -8.19 -30.10
C ALA A 32 -33.75 -9.11 -31.28
N ALA A 33 -32.48 -9.12 -31.67
CA ALA A 33 -31.93 -9.94 -32.75
C ALA A 33 -31.21 -11.19 -32.22
N GLY A 34 -30.84 -11.21 -30.94
CA GLY A 34 -30.17 -12.33 -30.29
C GLY A 34 -29.63 -11.98 -28.91
N ASN A 35 -29.21 -13.00 -28.19
CA ASN A 35 -28.54 -12.86 -26.92
C ASN A 35 -27.38 -13.86 -26.85
N GLY A 36 -26.41 -13.57 -25.98
CA GLY A 36 -25.28 -14.43 -25.70
C GLY A 36 -24.68 -14.13 -24.34
N GLU A 37 -23.80 -15.00 -23.89
CA GLU A 37 -23.02 -14.80 -22.66
C GLU A 37 -21.55 -15.06 -22.96
N ILE A 38 -20.67 -14.18 -22.46
CA ILE A 38 -19.21 -14.34 -22.51
C ILE A 38 -18.72 -14.49 -21.09
N THR A 39 -17.88 -15.48 -20.85
CA THR A 39 -17.14 -15.63 -19.59
C THR A 39 -15.76 -15.01 -19.74
N VAL A 40 -15.43 -14.09 -18.85
CA VAL A 40 -14.11 -13.44 -18.76
C VAL A 40 -13.47 -13.87 -17.46
N ASN A 41 -12.31 -14.50 -17.53
CA ASN A 41 -11.51 -14.83 -16.37
C ASN A 41 -10.44 -13.76 -16.14
N VAL A 42 -10.48 -13.12 -14.97
CA VAL A 42 -9.46 -12.18 -14.51
C VAL A 42 -8.50 -12.94 -13.60
N PRO A 43 -7.26 -13.19 -14.04
CA PRO A 43 -6.27 -13.93 -13.24
C PRO A 43 -5.85 -13.12 -12.02
N GLN A 44 -5.43 -13.81 -10.96
CA GLN A 44 -4.82 -13.16 -9.80
C GLN A 44 -3.46 -12.58 -10.17
N TYR A 45 -3.20 -11.37 -9.70
CA TYR A 45 -1.85 -10.82 -9.57
C TYR A 45 -1.62 -10.39 -8.12
N HIS A 46 -0.40 -10.58 -7.66
CA HIS A 46 0.04 -10.21 -6.33
C HIS A 46 0.76 -8.86 -6.36
N GLY A 47 0.64 -8.10 -5.30
CA GLY A 47 1.35 -6.84 -5.16
C GLY A 47 1.21 -6.30 -3.74
N VAL A 48 2.24 -5.60 -3.27
CA VAL A 48 2.25 -5.00 -1.94
C VAL A 48 3.02 -3.69 -1.95
N SER A 49 2.59 -2.74 -1.14
CA SER A 49 3.35 -1.54 -0.83
C SER A 49 3.40 -1.32 0.68
N ILE A 50 4.45 -0.65 1.14
CA ILE A 50 4.71 -0.37 2.54
C ILE A 50 5.11 1.09 2.73
N SER A 51 4.71 1.68 3.84
CA SER A 51 5.16 2.99 4.32
C SER A 51 5.38 2.92 5.82
N ALA A 52 6.22 3.78 6.37
CA ALA A 52 6.42 3.88 7.81
C ALA A 52 6.53 5.34 8.21
N GLU A 53 6.02 5.66 9.41
CA GLU A 53 6.14 6.98 10.03
C GLU A 53 6.30 6.83 11.53
N GLN A 54 7.09 7.70 12.15
CA GLN A 54 7.20 7.79 13.60
C GLN A 54 6.20 8.81 14.13
N ILE A 55 5.41 8.41 15.14
CA ILE A 55 4.48 9.29 15.86
C ILE A 55 4.76 9.15 17.36
N GLY A 56 5.46 10.12 17.92
CA GLY A 56 5.92 10.03 19.30
C GLY A 56 6.92 8.87 19.48
N SER A 57 6.63 8.00 20.45
CA SER A 57 7.42 6.78 20.73
C SER A 57 6.95 5.55 19.95
N GLU A 58 6.00 5.69 19.04
CA GLU A 58 5.47 4.61 18.21
C GLU A 58 5.93 4.76 16.76
N VAL A 59 6.14 3.64 16.07
CA VAL A 59 6.30 3.61 14.63
C VAL A 59 5.06 2.96 14.01
N LYS A 60 4.37 3.68 13.13
CA LYS A 60 3.22 3.19 12.37
C LYS A 60 3.67 2.73 11.00
N ILE A 61 3.34 1.50 10.66
CA ILE A 61 3.69 0.83 9.41
C ILE A 61 2.41 0.62 8.63
N GLY A 62 2.23 1.40 7.57
CA GLY A 62 1.10 1.27 6.64
C GLY A 62 1.43 0.26 5.56
N ILE A 63 0.57 -0.75 5.37
CA ILE A 63 0.74 -1.79 4.35
C ILE A 63 -0.51 -1.83 3.50
N THR A 64 -0.33 -1.88 2.18
CA THR A 64 -1.43 -1.97 1.21
C THR A 64 -1.22 -3.18 0.31
N ASN A 65 -2.21 -4.07 0.26
CA ASN A 65 -2.28 -5.09 -0.78
C ASN A 65 -2.67 -4.40 -2.09
N THR A 66 -1.73 -4.28 -3.02
CA THR A 66 -1.96 -3.69 -4.35
C THR A 66 -2.35 -4.74 -5.39
N GLY A 67 -2.37 -6.03 -5.01
CA GLY A 67 -2.84 -7.15 -5.80
C GLY A 67 -4.37 -7.17 -5.91
N ASN A 68 -4.89 -7.93 -6.86
CA ASN A 68 -6.32 -8.03 -7.15
C ASN A 68 -7.00 -9.24 -6.50
N GLY A 69 -6.31 -9.94 -5.62
CA GLY A 69 -6.82 -11.06 -4.84
C GLY A 69 -6.46 -10.95 -3.37
N LYS A 70 -7.11 -11.78 -2.57
CA LYS A 70 -6.76 -12.00 -1.19
C LYS A 70 -5.36 -12.60 -1.12
N ASP A 71 -4.55 -12.14 -0.17
CA ASP A 71 -3.16 -12.58 -0.01
C ASP A 71 -2.78 -12.60 1.48
N GLN A 72 -1.80 -13.43 1.83
CA GLN A 72 -1.21 -13.51 3.15
C GLN A 72 0.18 -12.88 3.13
N PHE A 73 0.48 -12.12 4.18
CA PHE A 73 1.74 -11.38 4.27
C PHE A 73 2.48 -11.67 5.56
N LYS A 74 3.80 -11.58 5.46
CA LYS A 74 4.72 -11.61 6.58
C LYS A 74 5.46 -10.27 6.66
N LEU A 75 5.42 -9.63 7.83
CA LEU A 75 6.20 -8.43 8.15
C LEU A 75 7.42 -8.82 8.97
N THR A 76 8.58 -8.38 8.54
CA THR A 76 9.86 -8.52 9.25
C THR A 76 10.48 -7.15 9.50
N LYS A 77 11.35 -7.07 10.51
CA LYS A 77 12.09 -5.86 10.85
C LYS A 77 13.59 -6.15 10.81
N ASN A 78 14.36 -5.16 10.38
CA ASN A 78 15.82 -5.11 10.46
C ASN A 78 16.20 -3.81 11.16
N LEU A 79 16.68 -3.88 12.39
CA LEU A 79 16.93 -2.74 13.25
C LEU A 79 18.44 -2.53 13.39
N GLU A 80 18.86 -1.27 13.39
CA GLU A 80 20.23 -0.90 13.74
C GLU A 80 20.54 -1.33 15.18
N GLU A 81 21.80 -1.68 15.44
CA GLU A 81 22.25 -2.09 16.77
C GLU A 81 22.01 -0.97 17.81
N GLY A 82 21.40 -1.34 18.90
CA GLY A 82 21.02 -0.40 19.98
C GLY A 82 19.59 0.14 19.88
N LEU A 83 18.82 -0.22 18.83
CA LEU A 83 17.39 0.06 18.71
C LEU A 83 16.58 -1.21 19.00
N THR A 84 15.57 -1.10 19.85
CA THR A 84 14.58 -2.15 20.10
C THR A 84 13.18 -1.66 19.75
N LEU A 85 12.45 -2.41 18.95
CA LEU A 85 11.03 -2.19 18.61
C LEU A 85 10.30 -3.54 18.61
N TYR A 86 9.05 -3.55 19.05
CA TYR A 86 8.18 -4.74 19.04
C TYR A 86 7.01 -4.53 18.09
N LEU A 87 6.90 -5.39 17.07
CA LEU A 87 5.74 -5.39 16.16
C LEU A 87 4.53 -6.01 16.87
N THR A 88 3.38 -5.36 16.75
CA THR A 88 2.11 -5.89 17.30
C THR A 88 1.61 -7.09 16.50
N GLU A 89 1.98 -7.18 15.23
CA GLU A 89 1.59 -8.27 14.33
C GLU A 89 2.68 -8.50 13.28
N THR A 90 2.93 -9.77 12.93
CA THR A 90 3.95 -10.16 11.95
C THR A 90 3.42 -11.03 10.82
N TYR A 91 2.21 -11.60 10.96
CA TYR A 91 1.52 -12.40 9.95
C TYR A 91 0.06 -11.96 9.89
N PHE A 92 -0.41 -11.63 8.71
CA PHE A 92 -1.77 -11.12 8.51
C PHE A 92 -2.26 -11.42 7.10
N GLU A 93 -3.58 -11.39 6.94
CA GLU A 93 -4.28 -11.61 5.69
C GLU A 93 -4.96 -10.31 5.26
N MET A 94 -4.91 -10.00 3.97
CA MET A 94 -5.51 -8.79 3.40
C MET A 94 -6.33 -9.12 2.16
N ASN A 95 -7.51 -8.52 2.07
CA ASN A 95 -8.30 -8.57 0.85
C ASN A 95 -7.62 -7.76 -0.29
N ALA A 96 -8.06 -7.98 -1.52
CA ALA A 96 -7.64 -7.17 -2.65
C ALA A 96 -7.79 -5.67 -2.36
N PHE A 97 -6.80 -4.87 -2.74
CA PHE A 97 -6.80 -3.42 -2.64
C PHE A 97 -7.06 -2.84 -1.24
N SER A 98 -6.92 -3.65 -0.18
CA SER A 98 -7.09 -3.20 1.20
C SER A 98 -5.79 -2.71 1.83
N SER A 99 -5.92 -1.90 2.90
CA SER A 99 -4.78 -1.40 3.67
C SER A 99 -4.98 -1.68 5.16
N ILE A 100 -3.86 -1.93 5.86
CA ILE A 100 -3.81 -2.04 7.32
C ILE A 100 -2.69 -1.16 7.87
N THR A 101 -2.76 -0.87 9.16
CA THR A 101 -1.67 -0.22 9.90
C THR A 101 -1.24 -1.11 11.05
N ILE A 102 0.05 -1.47 11.08
CA ILE A 102 0.68 -2.21 12.18
C ILE A 102 1.51 -1.23 12.98
N THR A 103 1.45 -1.33 14.31
CA THR A 103 2.23 -0.46 15.20
C THR A 103 3.44 -1.23 15.74
N ALA A 104 4.61 -0.58 15.70
CA ALA A 104 5.77 -1.02 16.46
C ALA A 104 5.89 -0.18 17.72
N LEU A 105 5.98 -0.85 18.85
CA LEU A 105 5.96 -0.28 20.19
C LEU A 105 7.29 -0.51 20.93
N GLY A 106 7.47 0.15 22.07
CA GLY A 106 8.57 -0.09 22.98
C GLY A 106 9.92 0.35 22.42
N MET A 107 9.98 1.58 21.87
CA MET A 107 11.24 2.15 21.38
C MET A 107 12.22 2.33 22.53
N GLU A 108 13.24 1.48 22.58
CA GLU A 108 14.36 1.60 23.47
C GLU A 108 15.63 1.90 22.66
N THR A 109 16.38 2.90 23.07
CA THR A 109 17.62 3.32 22.42
C THR A 109 18.70 3.58 23.47
N ASN A 110 19.95 3.26 23.11
CA ASN A 110 21.08 3.47 24.02
C ASN A 110 21.60 4.93 24.01
N THR A 111 21.18 5.72 23.03
CA THR A 111 21.61 7.12 22.86
C THR A 111 20.48 7.95 22.27
N SER A 112 20.63 9.27 22.29
CA SER A 112 19.69 10.23 21.65
C SER A 112 19.93 10.45 20.15
N LYS A 113 20.79 9.64 19.50
CA LYS A 113 20.96 9.69 18.04
C LYS A 113 19.77 9.08 17.30
N GLY A 114 19.63 9.39 16.01
CA GLY A 114 18.75 8.65 15.12
C GLY A 114 19.26 7.22 14.87
N TYR A 115 18.35 6.29 14.67
CA TYR A 115 18.63 4.89 14.35
C TYR A 115 17.82 4.48 13.12
N ASP A 116 18.39 3.67 12.25
CA ASP A 116 17.69 3.13 11.10
C ASP A 116 16.82 1.92 11.50
N ALA A 117 15.54 1.98 11.18
CA ALA A 117 14.58 0.90 11.30
C ALA A 117 14.09 0.48 9.91
N GLY A 118 14.51 -0.69 9.43
CA GLY A 118 14.04 -1.30 8.21
C GLY A 118 12.83 -2.20 8.47
N PHE A 119 11.82 -2.13 7.60
CA PHE A 119 10.66 -3.01 7.63
C PHE A 119 10.45 -3.59 6.24
N THR A 120 10.30 -4.91 6.16
CA THR A 120 10.07 -5.63 4.91
C THR A 120 8.78 -6.43 5.03
N VAL A 121 7.86 -6.24 4.10
CA VAL A 121 6.66 -7.05 3.93
C VAL A 121 6.84 -7.96 2.72
N GLN A 122 6.45 -9.23 2.85
CA GLN A 122 6.55 -10.26 1.82
C GLN A 122 5.22 -11.01 1.73
N SER A 123 4.75 -11.25 0.49
CA SER A 123 3.63 -12.16 0.25
C SER A 123 4.07 -13.60 0.55
N ILE A 124 3.21 -14.35 1.25
CA ILE A 124 3.42 -15.77 1.52
C ILE A 124 3.02 -16.60 0.31
N ASP A 125 1.98 -16.17 -0.42
CA ASP A 125 1.46 -16.87 -1.59
C ASP A 125 2.39 -16.70 -2.82
N ASN A 126 3.20 -15.60 -2.85
CA ASN A 126 4.21 -15.35 -3.88
C ASN A 126 5.44 -14.65 -3.27
N GLU A 127 6.43 -15.41 -2.87
CA GLU A 127 7.63 -14.93 -2.18
C GLU A 127 8.47 -13.90 -2.97
N ASN A 128 8.27 -13.79 -4.28
CA ASN A 128 8.93 -12.76 -5.10
C ASN A 128 8.30 -11.37 -4.94
N ILE A 129 7.13 -11.27 -4.32
CA ILE A 129 6.44 -10.00 -4.05
C ILE A 129 6.84 -9.51 -2.67
N THR A 130 7.71 -8.52 -2.66
CA THR A 130 8.22 -7.86 -1.44
C THR A 130 8.19 -6.36 -1.59
N ALA A 131 8.05 -5.65 -0.47
CA ALA A 131 8.26 -4.21 -0.38
C ALA A 131 9.01 -3.89 0.91
N GLU A 132 9.86 -2.87 0.85
CA GLU A 132 10.71 -2.47 1.97
C GLU A 132 10.61 -0.96 2.19
N VAL A 133 10.73 -0.54 3.46
CA VAL A 133 10.87 0.85 3.87
C VAL A 133 11.92 0.95 4.97
N ILE A 134 12.74 1.99 4.92
CA ILE A 134 13.69 2.36 5.97
C ILE A 134 13.26 3.70 6.52
N LEU A 135 13.18 3.79 7.84
CA LEU A 135 12.83 4.99 8.58
C LEU A 135 13.90 5.28 9.62
N GLU A 136 14.39 6.52 9.65
CA GLU A 136 15.20 6.99 10.78
C GLU A 136 14.26 7.28 11.97
N VAL A 137 14.47 6.59 13.10
CA VAL A 137 13.70 6.76 14.33
C VAL A 137 14.56 7.45 15.40
N ILE A 138 13.94 8.38 16.14
CA ILE A 138 14.58 9.16 17.20
C ILE A 138 13.81 8.93 18.50
N ASN A 139 14.53 8.58 19.57
CA ASN A 139 13.90 8.50 20.88
C ASN A 139 13.65 9.92 21.44
N ILE A 140 12.41 10.34 21.38
CA ILE A 140 11.98 11.70 21.77
C ILE A 140 12.07 11.89 23.30
N GLU A 141 12.01 10.83 24.09
CA GLU A 141 12.11 10.93 25.56
C GLU A 141 13.49 11.40 26.03
N ASN A 142 14.53 11.21 25.21
CA ASN A 142 15.89 11.65 25.48
C ASN A 142 16.27 13.00 24.82
N VAL A 143 15.34 13.62 24.09
CA VAL A 143 15.59 14.95 23.51
C VAL A 143 15.33 15.99 24.61
N ASP A 144 16.39 16.56 25.13
CA ASP A 144 16.37 17.65 26.10
C ASP A 144 15.35 18.72 25.66
N GLN A 145 14.46 19.16 26.55
CA GLN A 145 13.33 20.09 26.25
C GLN A 145 13.75 21.42 25.56
N GLY A 146 15.05 21.65 25.37
CA GLY A 146 15.60 22.82 24.70
C GLY A 146 15.53 22.85 23.17
N SER A 147 15.22 21.72 22.49
CA SER A 147 15.29 21.64 21.00
C SER A 147 13.94 21.38 20.29
N ASN A 148 12.83 21.41 21.01
CA ASN A 148 11.48 21.16 20.46
C ASN A 148 11.09 22.04 19.25
N TRP A 149 11.72 23.21 19.07
CA TRP A 149 11.47 24.07 17.93
C TRP A 149 12.08 23.59 16.61
N ILE A 150 13.19 22.81 16.67
CA ILE A 150 13.89 22.32 15.47
C ILE A 150 13.09 21.21 14.79
N VAL A 151 12.52 20.29 15.57
CA VAL A 151 11.68 19.18 15.05
C VAL A 151 10.40 19.74 14.39
N SER A 152 9.80 20.77 14.97
CA SER A 152 8.62 21.44 14.41
C SER A 152 8.90 22.14 13.07
N ILE A 153 10.12 22.69 12.88
CA ILE A 153 10.54 23.32 11.62
C ILE A 153 10.77 22.27 10.52
N PHE A 154 11.35 21.11 10.85
CA PHE A 154 11.61 20.06 9.88
C PHE A 154 10.28 19.45 9.33
N LEU A 155 9.32 19.16 10.18
CA LEU A 155 7.99 18.68 9.79
C LEU A 155 7.22 19.70 8.92
N ALA A 156 7.32 21.01 9.26
CA ALA A 156 6.70 22.07 8.47
C ALA A 156 7.32 22.23 7.08
N THR A 157 8.64 22.02 6.95
CA THR A 157 9.35 22.13 5.65
C THR A 157 9.01 20.99 4.71
N ILE A 158 8.90 19.75 5.19
CA ILE A 158 8.52 18.59 4.38
C ILE A 158 7.06 18.71 3.92
N GLY A 159 6.15 19.18 4.79
CA GLY A 159 4.76 19.45 4.43
C GLY A 159 4.63 20.52 3.35
N MET A 160 5.40 21.61 3.41
CA MET A 160 5.39 22.66 2.39
C MET A 160 5.94 22.21 1.04
N ILE A 161 6.99 21.39 1.01
CA ILE A 161 7.54 20.84 -0.24
C ILE A 161 6.49 19.94 -0.93
N GLY A 162 5.78 19.10 -0.17
CA GLY A 162 4.70 18.26 -0.70
C GLY A 162 3.54 19.07 -1.28
N ILE A 163 3.13 20.16 -0.63
CA ILE A 163 2.05 21.05 -1.11
C ILE A 163 2.48 21.79 -2.37
N VAL A 164 3.71 22.33 -2.43
CA VAL A 164 4.24 23.01 -3.61
C VAL A 164 4.34 22.07 -4.81
N TYR A 165 4.81 20.84 -4.59
CA TYR A 165 4.87 19.81 -5.64
C TYR A 165 3.48 19.44 -6.16
N PHE A 166 2.50 19.29 -5.28
CA PHE A 166 1.11 18.99 -5.65
C PHE A 166 0.45 20.12 -6.46
N ILE A 167 0.68 21.39 -6.08
CA ILE A 167 0.18 22.56 -6.80
C ILE A 167 0.86 22.69 -8.16
N TYR A 168 2.16 22.41 -8.26
CA TYR A 168 2.90 22.43 -9.51
C TYR A 168 2.39 21.39 -10.51
N GLN A 169 2.13 20.18 -10.07
CA GLN A 169 1.55 19.10 -10.90
C GLN A 169 0.16 19.46 -11.43
N ARG A 170 -0.68 20.17 -10.67
CA ARG A 170 -2.02 20.59 -11.10
C ARG A 170 -2.01 21.72 -12.15
N ARG A 171 -0.91 22.46 -12.31
CA ARG A 171 -0.78 23.55 -13.31
C ARG A 171 -0.29 23.07 -14.68
N ILE A 172 0.15 21.82 -14.79
CA ILE A 172 0.70 21.25 -16.04
C ILE A 172 -0.34 20.36 -16.77
N GLN A 173 -1.49 20.12 -16.16
CA GLN A 173 -2.67 19.51 -16.81
C GLN A 173 -3.69 20.60 -17.19
#